data_ef98ed99221936909a7edbc01153ca46
#
_entry.id   ef98ed99221936909a7edbc01153ca46
#
_cell.length_a   1.000
_cell.length_b   1.000
_cell.length_c   1.000
_cell.angle_alpha   90.00
_cell.angle_beta   90.00
_cell.angle_gamma   90.00
#
_symmetry.space_group_name_H-M   'P 1'
#
loop_
_entity.id
_entity.type
_entity.pdbx_description
1 polymer ?
#
loop_
_entity_poly.entity_id
_entity_poly.type
_entity_poly.pdbx_seq_one_letter_code
_entity_poly.pdbx_strand_id
1 'polypeptide(L)'
;ELIFLMATAEKPSPIAFPKDSAECEKLLLAELLKAPSVLFFDNLTSDLYPHKYLCSAITSETLTGRVLGESRTATVGTKTLILANGNNVTPVGDMTRRVVPICIDTKEEIPASRIFKNPNLLQQVRESREHYVSCALTIISAWINTGKPHTECPNLNSFEKWSEWCRQPLLWLGLPDPVKKVFTAMNDDPERIQVGRVFNGIRREFETALFSVKELSERV
;
A
#
# COMPACT_ATOMS: atom_id res chain seq x y z
N GLU A 1 13.63 -5.16 3.15
CA GLU A 1 14.40 -5.63 4.32
C GLU A 1 14.63 -4.55 5.38
N LEU A 2 15.10 -3.34 5.01
CA LEU A 2 15.45 -2.27 5.96
C LEU A 2 14.28 -1.89 6.89
N ILE A 3 13.10 -1.61 6.33
CA ILE A 3 11.90 -1.25 7.11
C ILE A 3 11.52 -2.38 8.07
N PHE A 4 11.58 -3.62 7.61
CA PHE A 4 11.28 -4.79 8.41
C PHE A 4 12.25 -4.92 9.59
N LEU A 5 13.55 -4.78 9.32
CA LEU A 5 14.60 -4.81 10.33
C LEU A 5 14.43 -3.72 11.40
N MET A 6 14.06 -2.52 10.99
CA MET A 6 13.75 -1.42 11.92
C MET A 6 12.52 -1.74 12.78
N ALA A 7 11.47 -2.29 12.21
CA ALA A 7 10.22 -2.59 12.90
C ALA A 7 10.34 -3.77 13.87
N THR A 8 11.00 -4.87 13.47
CA THR A 8 10.99 -6.15 14.20
C THR A 8 12.32 -6.57 14.81
N ALA A 9 13.45 -5.95 14.43
CA ALA A 9 14.81 -6.37 14.70
C ALA A 9 15.23 -7.69 14.00
N GLU A 10 14.38 -8.26 13.17
CA GLU A 10 14.58 -9.55 12.50
C GLU A 10 14.74 -9.37 10.99
N LYS A 11 15.19 -10.40 10.32
CA LYS A 11 15.13 -10.48 8.87
C LYS A 11 13.71 -10.82 8.43
N PRO A 12 13.20 -10.26 7.32
CA PRO A 12 11.91 -10.66 6.81
C PRO A 12 11.90 -12.14 6.42
N SER A 13 10.80 -12.82 6.76
CA SER A 13 10.44 -14.09 6.15
C SER A 13 9.50 -13.77 4.98
N PRO A 14 9.98 -13.81 3.73
CA PRO A 14 9.19 -13.43 2.59
C PRO A 14 8.08 -14.44 2.32
N ILE A 15 6.93 -13.94 1.94
CA ILE A 15 5.75 -14.73 1.59
C ILE A 15 5.47 -14.50 0.11
N ALA A 16 5.18 -15.55 -0.64
CA ALA A 16 4.72 -15.42 -2.02
C ALA A 16 3.32 -14.82 -2.04
N PHE A 17 3.10 -13.84 -2.94
CA PHE A 17 1.78 -13.25 -3.10
C PHE A 17 0.81 -14.28 -3.70
N PRO A 18 -0.39 -14.46 -3.11
CA PRO A 18 -1.34 -15.47 -3.58
C PRO A 18 -1.91 -15.13 -4.96
N LYS A 19 -2.14 -16.16 -5.77
CA LYS A 19 -2.62 -15.98 -7.15
C LYS A 19 -4.12 -15.68 -7.24
N ASP A 20 -4.90 -16.19 -6.29
CA ASP A 20 -6.34 -16.02 -6.27
C ASP A 20 -6.88 -15.60 -4.91
N SER A 21 -8.16 -15.21 -4.89
CA SER A 21 -8.80 -14.65 -3.70
C SER A 21 -8.98 -15.68 -2.57
N ALA A 22 -9.17 -16.95 -2.91
CA ALA A 22 -9.38 -18.01 -1.91
C ALA A 22 -8.07 -18.36 -1.20
N GLU A 23 -6.97 -18.42 -1.94
CA GLU A 23 -5.63 -18.60 -1.36
C GLU A 23 -5.20 -17.36 -0.55
N CYS A 24 -5.58 -16.15 -1.00
CA CYS A 24 -5.34 -14.93 -0.26
C CYS A 24 -6.04 -14.93 1.11
N GLU A 25 -7.30 -15.38 1.17
CA GLU A 25 -8.03 -15.54 2.45
C GLU A 25 -7.31 -16.46 3.41
N LYS A 26 -6.98 -17.67 2.95
CA LYS A 26 -6.33 -18.70 3.77
C LYS A 26 -4.97 -18.22 4.29
N LEU A 27 -4.17 -17.66 3.40
CA LEU A 27 -2.83 -17.18 3.73
C LEU A 27 -2.87 -16.03 4.72
N LEU A 28 -3.69 -14.99 4.46
CA LEU A 28 -3.80 -13.83 5.33
C LEU A 28 -4.30 -14.21 6.72
N LEU A 29 -5.32 -15.07 6.80
CA LEU A 29 -5.82 -15.53 8.11
C LEU A 29 -4.74 -16.29 8.87
N ALA A 30 -4.03 -17.23 8.21
CA ALA A 30 -2.97 -18.01 8.83
C ALA A 30 -1.82 -17.13 9.33
N GLU A 31 -1.44 -16.13 8.56
CA GLU A 31 -0.37 -15.20 8.95
C GLU A 31 -0.83 -14.24 10.07
N LEU A 32 -2.03 -13.69 9.98
CA LEU A 32 -2.56 -12.76 10.98
C LEU A 32 -2.85 -13.44 12.32
N LEU A 33 -3.10 -14.76 12.36
CA LEU A 33 -3.19 -15.55 13.59
C LEU A 33 -1.90 -15.50 14.43
N LYS A 34 -0.75 -15.28 13.77
CA LYS A 34 0.55 -15.13 14.46
C LYS A 34 0.72 -13.72 15.04
N ALA A 35 -0.22 -12.79 14.77
CA ALA A 35 -0.17 -11.39 15.16
C ALA A 35 1.15 -10.67 14.77
N PRO A 36 1.62 -10.76 13.52
CA PRO A 36 2.88 -10.19 13.12
C PRO A 36 2.82 -8.67 13.07
N SER A 37 3.91 -8.00 13.44
CA SER A 37 4.02 -6.54 13.26
C SER A 37 4.13 -6.14 11.78
N VAL A 38 4.72 -7.01 10.96
CA VAL A 38 4.92 -6.77 9.51
C VAL A 38 4.70 -8.07 8.74
N LEU A 39 3.93 -7.99 7.66
CA LEU A 39 3.86 -9.01 6.61
C LEU A 39 4.63 -8.51 5.37
N PHE A 40 5.43 -9.38 4.76
CA PHE A 40 6.24 -9.04 3.61
C PHE A 40 6.00 -9.99 2.45
N PHE A 41 5.33 -9.46 1.41
CA PHE A 41 5.16 -10.14 0.13
C PHE A 41 6.32 -9.78 -0.80
N ASP A 42 7.11 -10.78 -1.16
CA ASP A 42 8.31 -10.60 -1.96
C ASP A 42 8.10 -11.01 -3.41
N ASN A 43 8.76 -10.29 -4.31
CA ASN A 43 8.86 -10.62 -5.72
C ASN A 43 7.51 -10.83 -6.43
N LEU A 44 6.62 -9.85 -6.31
CA LEU A 44 5.38 -9.86 -7.09
C LEU A 44 5.72 -9.93 -8.58
N THR A 45 5.07 -10.84 -9.30
CA THR A 45 5.29 -11.10 -10.74
C THR A 45 4.19 -10.51 -11.63
N SER A 46 3.21 -9.85 -11.03
CA SER A 46 2.10 -9.17 -11.70
C SER A 46 1.72 -7.93 -10.92
N ASP A 47 0.87 -7.11 -11.52
CA ASP A 47 0.25 -5.98 -10.84
C ASP A 47 -0.49 -6.40 -9.57
N LEU A 48 -0.57 -5.49 -8.61
CA LEU A 48 -1.23 -5.73 -7.34
C LEU A 48 -2.74 -5.55 -7.48
N TYR A 49 -3.41 -6.66 -7.79
CA TYR A 49 -4.86 -6.71 -7.92
C TYR A 49 -5.57 -6.73 -6.57
N PRO A 50 -6.81 -6.19 -6.49
CA PRO A 50 -7.59 -6.21 -5.26
C PRO A 50 -8.11 -7.60 -4.95
N HIS A 51 -7.60 -8.21 -3.87
CA HIS A 51 -8.22 -9.37 -3.25
C HIS A 51 -9.12 -8.91 -2.11
N LYS A 52 -10.35 -9.41 -2.06
CA LYS A 52 -11.36 -9.00 -1.08
C LYS A 52 -10.85 -9.02 0.36
N TYR A 53 -10.18 -10.09 0.76
CA TYR A 53 -9.63 -10.24 2.11
C TYR A 53 -8.45 -9.31 2.39
N LEU A 54 -7.58 -9.08 1.41
CA LEU A 54 -6.49 -8.10 1.52
C LEU A 54 -7.05 -6.69 1.68
N CYS A 55 -8.02 -6.32 0.86
CA CYS A 55 -8.69 -5.01 0.98
C CYS A 55 -9.33 -4.84 2.37
N SER A 56 -9.97 -5.89 2.90
CA SER A 56 -10.55 -5.86 4.24
C SER A 56 -9.48 -5.79 5.32
N ALA A 57 -8.41 -6.56 5.22
CA ALA A 57 -7.29 -6.54 6.18
C ALA A 57 -6.62 -5.17 6.29
N ILE A 58 -6.55 -4.41 5.19
CA ILE A 58 -5.96 -3.07 5.16
C ILE A 58 -6.86 -2.01 5.81
N THR A 59 -8.20 -2.17 5.75
CA THR A 59 -9.14 -1.12 6.16
C THR A 59 -9.95 -1.42 7.42
N SER A 60 -10.04 -2.67 7.84
CA SER A 60 -10.79 -3.07 9.03
C SER A 60 -9.86 -3.31 10.21
N GLU A 61 -10.32 -3.13 11.42
CA GLU A 61 -9.54 -3.41 12.64
C GLU A 61 -9.42 -4.92 12.92
N THR A 62 -10.36 -5.71 12.39
CA THR A 62 -10.37 -7.17 12.55
C THR A 62 -10.78 -7.85 11.24
N LEU A 63 -10.34 -9.08 11.08
CA LEU A 63 -10.69 -9.96 9.97
C LEU A 63 -11.20 -11.28 10.52
N THR A 64 -12.34 -11.77 10.01
CA THR A 64 -12.89 -13.08 10.39
C THR A 64 -12.84 -14.01 9.19
N GLY A 65 -12.31 -15.19 9.38
CA GLY A 65 -12.24 -16.21 8.34
C GLY A 65 -12.26 -17.63 8.92
N ARG A 66 -12.38 -18.62 8.03
CA ARG A 66 -12.37 -20.02 8.40
C ARG A 66 -10.94 -20.52 8.55
N VAL A 67 -10.63 -21.17 9.67
CA VAL A 67 -9.32 -21.77 9.91
C VAL A 67 -9.13 -23.00 9.02
N LEU A 68 -8.05 -23.05 8.26
CA LEU A 68 -7.73 -24.16 7.38
C LEU A 68 -7.51 -25.44 8.19
N GLY A 69 -8.14 -26.52 7.76
CA GLY A 69 -8.03 -27.84 8.44
C GLY A 69 -8.91 -27.97 9.68
N GLU A 70 -9.66 -26.95 10.05
CA GLU A 70 -10.54 -26.97 11.22
C GLU A 70 -11.98 -26.55 10.85
N SER A 71 -12.97 -27.05 11.61
CA SER A 71 -14.37 -26.67 11.44
C SER A 71 -14.75 -25.46 12.31
N ARG A 72 -13.87 -24.46 12.42
CA ARG A 72 -14.08 -23.23 13.18
C ARG A 72 -13.71 -21.98 12.40
N THR A 73 -14.26 -20.87 12.80
CA THR A 73 -13.83 -19.53 12.38
C THR A 73 -12.92 -18.90 13.44
N ALA A 74 -12.04 -18.00 13.03
CA ALA A 74 -11.28 -17.15 13.93
C ALA A 74 -11.42 -15.70 13.51
N THR A 75 -11.44 -14.80 14.50
CA THR A 75 -11.36 -13.35 14.31
C THR A 75 -9.98 -12.88 14.77
N VAL A 76 -9.25 -12.21 13.90
CA VAL A 76 -7.87 -11.76 14.13
C VAL A 76 -7.77 -10.25 13.99
N GLY A 77 -6.85 -9.63 14.72
CA GLY A 77 -6.52 -8.23 14.54
C GLY A 77 -5.74 -7.99 13.25
N THR A 78 -5.92 -6.82 12.64
CA THR A 78 -5.28 -6.44 11.37
C THR A 78 -4.24 -5.33 11.54
N LYS A 79 -3.80 -5.05 12.76
CA LYS A 79 -2.76 -4.05 13.07
C LYS A 79 -1.38 -4.54 12.64
N THR A 80 -1.21 -4.70 11.34
CA THR A 80 -0.01 -5.25 10.72
C THR A 80 0.39 -4.33 9.56
N LEU A 81 1.66 -3.96 9.49
CA LEU A 81 2.19 -3.27 8.31
C LEU A 81 2.37 -4.30 7.18
N ILE A 82 1.69 -4.09 6.07
CA ILE A 82 1.84 -4.94 4.88
C ILE A 82 2.80 -4.27 3.91
N LEU A 83 3.89 -4.96 3.60
CA LEU A 83 4.88 -4.55 2.62
C LEU A 83 4.84 -5.52 1.43
N ALA A 84 5.01 -4.98 0.24
CA ALA A 84 5.15 -5.76 -0.98
C ALA A 84 6.23 -5.15 -1.87
N ASN A 85 6.93 -5.96 -2.62
CA ASN A 85 7.84 -5.49 -3.65
C ASN A 85 7.68 -6.30 -4.94
N GLY A 86 8.18 -5.77 -6.04
CA GLY A 86 8.22 -6.42 -7.34
C GLY A 86 8.81 -5.49 -8.39
N ASN A 87 9.14 -6.03 -9.53
CA ASN A 87 9.64 -5.25 -10.66
C ASN A 87 8.46 -4.78 -11.52
N ASN A 88 8.35 -3.46 -11.74
CA ASN A 88 7.29 -2.85 -12.55
C ASN A 88 5.87 -3.22 -12.11
N VAL A 89 5.66 -3.37 -10.80
CA VAL A 89 4.36 -3.67 -10.22
C VAL A 89 3.61 -2.39 -9.92
N THR A 90 2.36 -2.34 -10.35
CA THR A 90 1.46 -1.21 -10.12
C THR A 90 0.24 -1.67 -9.31
N PRO A 91 -0.22 -0.90 -8.32
CA PRO A 91 -1.53 -1.15 -7.74
C PRO A 91 -2.62 -0.82 -8.76
N VAL A 92 -3.62 -1.69 -8.91
CA VAL A 92 -4.74 -1.50 -9.86
C VAL A 92 -6.08 -1.57 -9.14
N GLY A 93 -7.11 -0.96 -9.74
CA GLY A 93 -8.46 -0.93 -9.19
C GLY A 93 -8.50 -0.37 -7.75
N ASP A 94 -9.19 -1.08 -6.85
CA ASP A 94 -9.36 -0.65 -5.45
C ASP A 94 -8.05 -0.63 -4.62
N MET A 95 -6.97 -1.25 -5.12
CA MET A 95 -5.65 -1.16 -4.48
C MET A 95 -4.96 0.19 -4.67
N THR A 96 -5.27 0.93 -5.72
CA THR A 96 -4.65 2.25 -6.01
C THR A 96 -4.74 3.24 -4.85
N ARG A 97 -5.86 3.24 -4.12
CA ARG A 97 -6.12 4.12 -2.97
C ARG A 97 -5.66 3.55 -1.62
N ARG A 98 -5.23 2.29 -1.58
CA ARG A 98 -4.87 1.56 -0.35
C ARG A 98 -3.38 1.34 -0.19
N VAL A 99 -2.60 1.65 -1.22
CA VAL A 99 -1.16 1.41 -1.27
C VAL A 99 -0.42 2.72 -1.44
N VAL A 100 0.63 2.92 -0.67
CA VAL A 100 1.60 3.99 -0.88
C VAL A 100 2.72 3.45 -1.76
N PRO A 101 2.74 3.75 -3.06
CA PRO A 101 3.76 3.23 -3.98
C PRO A 101 5.09 3.96 -3.77
N ILE A 102 6.15 3.16 -3.59
CA ILE A 102 7.53 3.63 -3.47
C ILE A 102 8.29 3.14 -4.70
N CYS A 103 8.54 4.02 -5.66
CA CYS A 103 9.30 3.70 -6.87
C CYS A 103 10.77 4.01 -6.63
N ILE A 104 11.62 3.02 -6.82
CA ILE A 104 13.08 3.16 -6.74
C ILE A 104 13.61 3.19 -8.16
N ASP A 105 14.05 4.37 -8.60
CA ASP A 105 14.71 4.55 -9.88
C ASP A 105 16.21 4.73 -9.62
N THR A 106 17.00 3.76 -10.07
CA THR A 106 18.46 3.80 -9.92
C THR A 106 19.14 4.72 -10.94
N LYS A 107 18.42 5.11 -12.00
CA LYS A 107 18.94 5.86 -13.17
C LYS A 107 20.17 5.20 -13.81
N GLU A 108 20.33 3.90 -13.63
CA GLU A 108 21.42 3.09 -14.17
C GLU A 108 20.83 1.97 -15.03
N GLU A 109 21.45 1.72 -16.17
CA GLU A 109 21.02 0.68 -17.12
C GLU A 109 21.13 -0.72 -16.49
N ILE A 110 22.18 -0.94 -15.68
CA ILE A 110 22.42 -2.20 -14.98
C ILE A 110 22.49 -1.93 -13.45
N PRO A 111 21.35 -1.95 -12.74
CA PRO A 111 21.31 -1.67 -11.31
C PRO A 111 22.21 -2.57 -10.44
N ALA A 112 22.46 -3.81 -10.91
CA ALA A 112 23.32 -4.78 -10.21
C ALA A 112 24.80 -4.37 -10.16
N SER A 113 25.26 -3.50 -11.07
CA SER A 113 26.64 -3.02 -11.10
C SER A 113 26.89 -1.81 -10.19
N ARG A 114 25.86 -1.31 -9.52
CA ARG A 114 25.94 -0.11 -8.69
C ARG A 114 26.84 -0.30 -7.48
N ILE A 115 27.77 0.63 -7.30
CA ILE A 115 28.61 0.71 -6.11
C ILE A 115 27.86 1.52 -5.04
N PHE A 116 27.56 0.90 -3.92
CA PHE A 116 26.87 1.55 -2.82
C PHE A 116 27.89 2.25 -1.90
N LYS A 117 27.57 3.48 -1.49
CA LYS A 117 28.37 4.22 -0.50
C LYS A 117 28.47 3.48 0.85
N ASN A 118 27.44 2.75 1.19
CA ASN A 118 27.37 1.93 2.40
C ASN A 118 26.97 0.49 2.03
N PRO A 119 27.93 -0.38 1.70
CA PRO A 119 27.65 -1.76 1.29
C PRO A 119 27.08 -2.61 2.43
N ASN A 120 27.32 -2.25 3.68
CA ASN A 120 26.90 -2.98 4.87
C ASN A 120 25.73 -2.31 5.60
N LEU A 121 24.85 -1.60 4.87
CA LEU A 121 23.74 -0.82 5.43
C LEU A 121 22.86 -1.65 6.38
N LEU A 122 22.48 -2.88 6.00
CA LEU A 122 21.62 -3.72 6.82
C LEU A 122 22.29 -4.11 8.15
N GLN A 123 23.59 -4.38 8.13
CA GLN A 123 24.36 -4.66 9.35
C GLN A 123 24.44 -3.41 10.24
N GLN A 124 24.77 -2.27 9.66
CA GLN A 124 24.81 -1.00 10.38
C GLN A 124 23.46 -0.68 11.05
N VAL A 125 22.36 -0.86 10.33
CA VAL A 125 21.02 -0.61 10.89
C VAL A 125 20.69 -1.60 12.01
N ARG A 126 21.11 -2.86 11.88
CA ARG A 126 20.91 -3.85 12.94
C ARG A 126 21.66 -3.47 14.21
N GLU A 127 22.91 -3.07 14.08
CA GLU A 127 23.78 -2.68 15.20
C GLU A 127 23.34 -1.38 15.87
N SER A 128 22.79 -0.45 15.07
CA SER A 128 22.33 0.86 15.54
C SER A 128 20.80 1.01 15.48
N ARG A 129 20.04 -0.08 15.58
CA ARG A 129 18.58 -0.06 15.42
C ARG A 129 17.90 0.92 16.35
N GLU A 130 18.32 0.97 17.61
CA GLU A 130 17.76 1.89 18.61
C GLU A 130 17.86 3.35 18.17
N HIS A 131 18.98 3.73 17.55
CA HIS A 131 19.17 5.08 17.01
C HIS A 131 18.16 5.38 15.92
N TYR A 132 17.97 4.49 14.92
CA TYR A 132 17.04 4.74 13.82
C TYR A 132 15.59 4.79 14.28
N VAL A 133 15.19 3.90 15.19
CA VAL A 133 13.83 3.90 15.78
C VAL A 133 13.64 5.18 16.62
N SER A 134 14.64 5.58 17.41
CA SER A 134 14.61 6.81 18.20
C SER A 134 14.45 8.04 17.30
N CYS A 135 15.13 8.12 16.15
CA CYS A 135 14.96 9.20 15.20
C CYS A 135 13.52 9.32 14.71
N ALA A 136 12.90 8.19 14.33
CA ALA A 136 11.51 8.18 13.88
C ALA A 136 10.53 8.63 14.99
N LEU A 137 10.71 8.12 16.20
CA LEU A 137 9.91 8.50 17.36
C LEU A 137 10.12 9.97 17.77
N THR A 138 11.33 10.49 17.61
CA THR A 138 11.65 11.90 17.88
C THR A 138 10.86 12.83 16.97
N ILE A 139 10.72 12.50 15.69
CA ILE A 139 9.90 13.29 14.75
C ILE A 139 8.46 13.37 15.22
N ILE A 140 7.87 12.24 15.58
CA ILE A 140 6.48 12.17 16.04
C ILE A 140 6.32 12.92 17.37
N SER A 141 7.26 12.72 18.32
CA SER A 141 7.23 13.39 19.62
C SER A 141 7.38 14.90 19.50
N ALA A 142 8.24 15.38 18.60
CA ALA A 142 8.40 16.81 18.34
C ALA A 142 7.10 17.41 17.78
N TRP A 143 6.48 16.76 16.83
CA TRP A 143 5.20 17.19 16.26
C TRP A 143 4.08 17.23 17.31
N ILE A 144 4.01 16.23 18.20
CA ILE A 144 3.06 16.21 19.32
C ILE A 144 3.29 17.40 20.26
N ASN A 145 4.56 17.62 20.66
CA ASN A 145 4.94 18.68 21.58
C ASN A 145 4.70 20.09 21.04
N THR A 146 4.65 20.27 19.72
CA THR A 146 4.26 21.54 19.07
C THR A 146 2.76 21.70 18.91
N GLY A 147 1.94 20.81 19.51
CA GLY A 147 0.48 20.88 19.46
C GLY A 147 -0.14 20.25 18.23
N LYS A 148 0.57 19.33 17.58
CA LYS A 148 0.11 18.60 16.37
C LYS A 148 -0.34 19.54 15.26
N PRO A 149 0.50 20.47 14.77
CA PRO A 149 0.11 21.40 13.73
C PRO A 149 -0.35 20.65 12.48
N HIS A 150 -1.49 21.09 11.93
CA HIS A 150 -2.07 20.49 10.73
C HIS A 150 -1.59 21.23 9.49
N THR A 151 -1.04 20.49 8.54
CA THR A 151 -0.69 20.99 7.21
C THR A 151 -1.83 20.62 6.25
N GLU A 152 -2.37 21.60 5.54
CA GLU A 152 -3.43 21.36 4.54
C GLU A 152 -2.95 20.40 3.46
N CYS A 153 -3.74 19.37 3.21
CA CYS A 153 -3.47 18.36 2.20
C CYS A 153 -4.75 17.62 1.83
N PRO A 154 -4.84 17.04 0.61
CA PRO A 154 -6.01 16.27 0.21
C PRO A 154 -6.28 15.09 1.15
N ASN A 155 -7.54 14.82 1.48
CA ASN A 155 -7.91 13.71 2.34
C ASN A 155 -7.63 12.35 1.66
N LEU A 156 -7.25 11.38 2.47
CA LEU A 156 -7.16 9.98 2.09
C LEU A 156 -8.24 9.21 2.86
N ASN A 157 -9.41 9.05 2.24
CA ASN A 157 -10.58 8.43 2.84
C ASN A 157 -10.28 7.01 3.32
N SER A 158 -10.80 6.65 4.48
CA SER A 158 -10.58 5.39 5.21
C SER A 158 -9.18 5.24 5.85
N PHE A 159 -8.31 6.26 5.74
CA PHE A 159 -6.95 6.25 6.29
C PHE A 159 -6.63 7.52 7.09
N GLU A 160 -7.64 8.14 7.70
CA GLU A 160 -7.53 9.40 8.44
C GLU A 160 -6.54 9.28 9.61
N LYS A 161 -6.63 8.20 10.40
CA LYS A 161 -5.69 7.94 11.52
C LYS A 161 -4.25 7.76 11.03
N TRP A 162 -4.06 7.01 9.94
CA TRP A 162 -2.74 6.85 9.33
C TRP A 162 -2.22 8.19 8.82
N SER A 163 -3.05 8.97 8.17
CA SER A 163 -2.70 10.31 7.68
C SER A 163 -2.30 11.24 8.83
N GLU A 164 -3.04 11.24 9.93
CA GLU A 164 -2.70 12.03 11.11
C GLU A 164 -1.32 11.65 11.68
N TRP A 165 -1.06 10.37 11.92
CA TRP A 165 0.13 9.95 12.68
C TRP A 165 1.37 9.70 11.84
N CYS A 166 1.21 9.35 10.58
CA CYS A 166 2.33 9.02 9.68
C CYS A 166 2.62 10.11 8.66
N ARG A 167 1.59 10.76 8.13
CA ARG A 167 1.73 11.76 7.05
C ARG A 167 1.95 13.17 7.60
N GLN A 168 1.13 13.63 8.55
CA GLN A 168 1.18 14.99 9.08
C GLN A 168 2.53 15.38 9.70
N PRO A 169 3.21 14.52 10.49
CA PRO A 169 4.55 14.84 10.98
C PRO A 169 5.58 15.08 9.88
N LEU A 170 5.47 14.35 8.74
CA LEU A 170 6.37 14.52 7.60
C LEU A 170 6.10 15.84 6.87
N LEU A 171 4.82 16.17 6.65
CA LEU A 171 4.42 17.44 6.04
C LEU A 171 4.81 18.65 6.89
N TRP A 172 4.66 18.55 8.21
CA TRP A 172 5.11 19.56 9.16
C TRP A 172 6.63 19.83 9.08
N LEU A 173 7.42 18.80 8.81
CA LEU A 173 8.86 18.94 8.56
C LEU A 173 9.20 19.50 7.17
N GLY A 174 8.21 19.79 6.32
CA GLY A 174 8.43 20.22 4.95
C GLY A 174 8.88 19.10 4.00
N LEU A 175 8.73 17.84 4.40
CA LEU A 175 9.07 16.69 3.55
C LEU A 175 7.99 16.48 2.47
N PRO A 176 8.35 15.87 1.34
CA PRO A 176 7.40 15.54 0.29
C PRO A 176 6.25 14.68 0.81
N ASP A 177 5.03 14.98 0.34
CA ASP A 177 3.84 14.21 0.69
C ASP A 177 3.90 12.77 0.14
N PRO A 178 3.93 11.74 1.00
CA PRO A 178 3.98 10.35 0.56
C PRO A 178 2.74 9.92 -0.23
N VAL A 179 1.59 10.59 -0.01
CA VAL A 179 0.31 10.29 -0.66
C VAL A 179 0.23 10.86 -2.08
N LYS A 180 1.11 11.77 -2.47
CA LYS A 180 1.11 12.33 -3.83
C LYS A 180 1.12 11.27 -4.91
N LYS A 181 1.91 10.20 -4.74
CA LYS A 181 1.95 9.07 -5.68
C LYS A 181 0.69 8.20 -5.66
N VAL A 182 -0.03 8.15 -4.56
CA VAL A 182 -1.33 7.45 -4.47
C VAL A 182 -2.33 8.12 -5.40
N PHE A 183 -2.44 9.45 -5.36
CA PHE A 183 -3.34 10.19 -6.27
C PHE A 183 -2.92 10.07 -7.73
N THR A 184 -1.62 10.04 -8.02
CA THR A 184 -1.13 9.76 -9.37
C THR A 184 -1.56 8.36 -9.82
N ALA A 185 -1.31 7.33 -9.03
CA ALA A 185 -1.71 5.96 -9.34
C ALA A 185 -3.23 5.81 -9.54
N MET A 186 -4.04 6.51 -8.75
CA MET A 186 -5.51 6.54 -8.94
C MET A 186 -5.94 7.18 -10.27
N ASN A 187 -5.20 8.18 -10.75
CA ASN A 187 -5.48 8.83 -12.03
C ASN A 187 -5.01 8.01 -13.21
N ASP A 188 -3.89 7.30 -13.04
CA ASP A 188 -3.25 6.47 -14.09
C ASP A 188 -3.80 5.03 -14.10
N ASP A 189 -4.81 4.71 -13.28
CA ASP A 189 -5.44 3.39 -13.24
C ASP A 189 -6.06 3.04 -14.61
N PRO A 190 -5.61 1.97 -15.26
CA PRO A 190 -6.09 1.57 -16.59
C PRO A 190 -7.60 1.35 -16.66
N GLU A 191 -8.21 0.76 -15.63
CA GLU A 191 -9.65 0.55 -15.56
C GLU A 191 -10.40 1.89 -15.55
N ARG A 192 -9.94 2.84 -14.73
CA ARG A 192 -10.51 4.18 -14.66
C ARG A 192 -10.36 4.94 -15.98
N ILE A 193 -9.20 4.83 -16.64
CA ILE A 193 -8.95 5.45 -17.95
C ILE A 193 -9.89 4.86 -19.00
N GLN A 194 -10.05 3.54 -19.02
CA GLN A 194 -10.95 2.87 -19.97
C GLN A 194 -12.40 3.28 -19.76
N VAL A 195 -12.89 3.25 -18.53
CA VAL A 195 -14.23 3.73 -18.16
C VAL A 195 -14.41 5.20 -18.54
N GLY A 196 -13.40 6.05 -18.26
CA GLY A 196 -13.41 7.45 -18.63
C GLY A 196 -13.50 7.66 -20.15
N ARG A 197 -12.84 6.85 -20.96
CA ARG A 197 -12.96 6.90 -22.44
C ARG A 197 -14.38 6.57 -22.90
N VAL A 198 -14.99 5.53 -22.33
CA VAL A 198 -16.39 5.17 -22.63
C VAL A 198 -17.33 6.31 -22.27
N PHE A 199 -17.24 6.87 -21.06
CA PHE A 199 -18.09 7.99 -20.66
C PHE A 199 -17.88 9.25 -21.52
N ASN A 200 -16.65 9.54 -21.90
CA ASN A 200 -16.35 10.65 -22.81
C ASN A 200 -16.91 10.42 -24.21
N GLY A 201 -16.91 9.17 -24.72
CA GLY A 201 -17.56 8.78 -25.94
C GLY A 201 -19.08 9.02 -25.87
N ILE A 202 -19.72 8.50 -24.83
CA ILE A 202 -21.15 8.68 -24.58
C ILE A 202 -21.50 10.18 -24.50
N ARG A 203 -20.75 10.96 -23.74
CA ARG A 203 -20.98 12.40 -23.59
C ARG A 203 -20.86 13.15 -24.93
N ARG A 204 -19.94 12.74 -25.80
CA ARG A 204 -19.74 13.36 -27.11
C ARG A 204 -20.89 13.04 -28.07
N GLU A 205 -21.44 11.81 -28.01
CA GLU A 205 -22.52 11.39 -28.91
C GLU A 205 -23.92 11.84 -28.47
N PHE A 206 -24.15 11.87 -27.16
CA PHE A 206 -25.49 12.11 -26.61
C PHE A 206 -25.61 13.45 -25.87
N GLU A 207 -24.49 14.10 -25.54
CA GLU A 207 -24.43 15.35 -24.72
C GLU A 207 -25.27 15.25 -23.44
N THR A 208 -26.47 15.85 -23.45
CA THR A 208 -27.45 15.81 -22.34
C THR A 208 -28.74 15.07 -22.75
N ALA A 209 -28.81 14.49 -23.96
CA ALA A 209 -29.97 13.77 -24.43
C ALA A 209 -30.15 12.43 -23.69
N LEU A 210 -31.39 12.05 -23.45
CA LEU A 210 -31.69 10.70 -22.95
C LEU A 210 -31.45 9.69 -24.07
N PHE A 211 -30.85 8.57 -23.75
CA PHE A 211 -30.57 7.49 -24.68
C PHE A 211 -30.90 6.13 -24.05
N SER A 212 -31.22 5.17 -24.89
CA SER A 212 -31.42 3.78 -24.52
C SER A 212 -30.11 2.97 -24.62
N VAL A 213 -30.03 1.82 -23.95
CA VAL A 213 -28.90 0.90 -24.08
C VAL A 213 -28.71 0.42 -25.53
N LYS A 214 -29.81 0.29 -26.30
CA LYS A 214 -29.74 -0.05 -27.71
C LYS A 214 -29.07 1.02 -28.54
N GLU A 215 -29.46 2.27 -28.40
CA GLU A 215 -28.81 3.41 -29.09
C GLU A 215 -27.35 3.56 -28.72
N LEU A 216 -27.00 3.29 -27.45
CA LEU A 216 -25.61 3.29 -27.00
C LEU A 216 -24.79 2.20 -27.73
N SER A 217 -25.33 0.98 -27.85
CA SER A 217 -24.62 -0.15 -28.50
C SER A 217 -24.47 0.02 -30.02
N GLU A 218 -25.29 0.86 -30.64
CA GLU A 218 -25.25 1.15 -32.10
C GLU A 218 -24.30 2.30 -32.45
N ARG A 219 -23.95 3.19 -31.49
CA ARG A 219 -23.19 4.43 -31.75
C ARG A 219 -21.84 4.51 -31.05
N VAL A 220 -21.57 3.66 -30.05
CA VAL A 220 -20.35 3.61 -29.25
C VAL A 220 -19.69 2.22 -29.36
#